data_2e6e40e83ae4cc3961ce53895c9eea5a
#
_entry.id   2e6e40e83ae4cc3961ce53895c9eea5a
#
_cell.length_a   1.000
_cell.length_b   1.000
_cell.length_c   1.000
_cell.angle_alpha   90.00
_cell.angle_beta   90.00
_cell.angle_gamma   90.00
#
_symmetry.space_group_name_H-M   'P 1'
#
loop_
_entity.id
_entity.type
_entity.pdbx_description
1 polymer ?
#
loop_
_entity_poly.entity_id
_entity_poly.type
_entity_poly.pdbx_seq_one_letter_code
_entity_poly.pdbx_strand_id
1 'polypeptide(L)'
;MRPIPLDLGVAAIVLRDSKILLVQEAQGPHEGQWGLPKGYVNPGELPASAVIRELHEECGIKGTVTGICGVRECVRNELARIFIAYHVQTSNQPLAIDVDEISEARFASADELEQFNWISPAMHDLAKSGLLNDSPLAKIDYSTTQSYPYLVHIAKEEIPI
;
A
#
# COMPACT_ATOMS: atom_id res chain seq x y z
N MET A 1 0.63 -25.86 15.40
CA MET A 1 1.38 -24.71 14.79
C MET A 1 1.45 -23.60 15.81
N ARG A 2 2.61 -23.04 16.00
CA ARG A 2 2.85 -21.99 16.98
C ARG A 2 2.86 -20.62 16.30
N PRO A 3 1.92 -19.71 16.59
CA PRO A 3 1.97 -18.37 16.04
C PRO A 3 3.20 -17.62 16.58
N ILE A 4 3.81 -16.81 15.71
CA ILE A 4 4.89 -15.90 16.09
C ILE A 4 4.38 -14.47 16.11
N PRO A 5 4.91 -13.59 16.98
CA PRO A 5 4.60 -12.17 16.92
C PRO A 5 5.06 -11.60 15.57
N LEU A 6 4.18 -10.86 14.91
CA LEU A 6 4.46 -10.25 13.61
C LEU A 6 3.74 -8.92 13.53
N ASP A 7 4.47 -7.89 13.12
CA ASP A 7 3.91 -6.59 12.77
C ASP A 7 3.66 -6.56 11.26
N LEU A 8 2.40 -6.47 10.86
CA LEU A 8 2.01 -6.52 9.45
C LEU A 8 1.33 -5.21 9.04
N GLY A 9 2.00 -4.48 8.16
CA GLY A 9 1.50 -3.25 7.58
C GLY A 9 1.21 -3.40 6.09
N VAL A 10 0.38 -2.51 5.58
CA VAL A 10 0.00 -2.43 4.17
C VAL A 10 0.01 -1.00 3.67
N ALA A 11 0.25 -0.82 2.39
CA ALA A 11 0.18 0.49 1.74
C ALA A 11 -0.48 0.38 0.37
N ALA A 12 -1.15 1.46 -0.02
CA ALA A 12 -1.82 1.58 -1.31
C ALA A 12 -0.98 2.39 -2.30
N ILE A 13 -0.74 1.82 -3.48
CA ILE A 13 -0.23 2.53 -4.64
C ILE A 13 -1.43 2.83 -5.54
N VAL A 14 -1.82 4.10 -5.57
CA VAL A 14 -2.94 4.60 -6.37
C VAL A 14 -2.38 5.55 -7.42
N LEU A 15 -2.57 5.23 -8.68
CA LEU A 15 -2.10 6.03 -9.81
C LEU A 15 -3.27 6.76 -10.46
N ARG A 16 -3.02 8.02 -10.81
CA ARG A 16 -3.97 8.86 -11.55
C ARG A 16 -3.19 9.82 -12.45
N ASP A 17 -3.44 9.78 -13.74
CA ASP A 17 -2.77 10.64 -14.73
C ASP A 17 -1.23 10.60 -14.61
N SER A 18 -0.66 9.40 -14.52
CA SER A 18 0.79 9.15 -14.35
C SER A 18 1.39 9.76 -13.08
N LYS A 19 0.57 9.96 -12.05
CA LYS A 19 0.98 10.45 -10.73
C LYS A 19 0.54 9.47 -9.66
N ILE A 20 1.25 9.48 -8.53
CA ILE A 20 1.00 8.59 -7.39
C ILE A 20 0.45 9.38 -6.21
N LEU A 21 -0.55 8.79 -5.54
CA LEU A 21 -1.14 9.37 -4.33
C LEU A 21 -0.18 9.25 -3.15
N LEU A 22 0.16 10.39 -2.56
CA LEU A 22 0.98 10.51 -1.36
C LEU A 22 0.20 11.22 -0.26
N VAL A 23 0.50 10.87 0.99
CA VAL A 23 -0.08 11.49 2.18
C VAL A 23 1.02 12.00 3.10
N GLN A 24 0.74 13.11 3.79
CA GLN A 24 1.61 13.68 4.81
C GLN A 24 1.04 13.37 6.19
N GLU A 25 1.87 12.85 7.08
CA GLU A 25 1.47 12.54 8.46
C GLU A 25 1.15 13.81 9.24
N ALA A 26 -0.02 13.84 9.89
CA ALA A 26 -0.47 15.00 10.68
C ALA A 26 0.09 15.01 12.09
N GLN A 27 0.51 13.86 12.63
CA GLN A 27 0.95 13.73 14.02
C GLN A 27 1.87 12.52 14.21
N GLY A 28 2.42 12.40 15.40
CA GLY A 28 3.27 11.28 15.79
C GLY A 28 4.73 11.46 15.37
N PRO A 29 5.54 10.39 15.46
CA PRO A 29 6.99 10.46 15.22
C PRO A 29 7.35 10.84 13.78
N HIS A 30 6.43 10.69 12.83
CA HIS A 30 6.62 11.02 11.42
C HIS A 30 5.84 12.26 10.97
N GLU A 31 5.41 13.09 11.90
CA GLU A 31 4.70 14.35 11.58
C GLU A 31 5.44 15.17 10.52
N GLY A 32 4.72 15.59 9.49
CA GLY A 32 5.25 16.37 8.38
C GLY A 32 5.98 15.54 7.30
N GLN A 33 6.17 14.25 7.51
CA GLN A 33 6.79 13.36 6.54
C GLN A 33 5.77 12.72 5.62
N TRP A 34 6.21 12.34 4.43
CA TRP A 34 5.38 11.82 3.37
C TRP A 34 5.54 10.32 3.16
N GLY A 35 4.47 9.69 2.73
CA GLY A 35 4.46 8.29 2.37
C GLY A 35 3.22 7.93 1.57
N LEU A 36 3.05 6.63 1.35
CA LEU A 36 1.83 6.07 0.77
C LEU A 36 0.72 6.05 1.82
N PRO A 37 -0.56 6.10 1.42
CA PRO A 37 -1.66 5.72 2.31
C PRO A 37 -1.39 4.31 2.87
N LYS A 38 -1.46 4.15 4.19
CA LYS A 38 -0.99 2.94 4.86
C LYS A 38 -1.64 2.73 6.22
N GLY A 39 -1.48 1.53 6.73
CA GLY A 39 -1.85 1.19 8.09
C GLY A 39 -1.56 -0.27 8.42
N TYR A 40 -2.03 -0.69 9.58
CA TYR A 40 -1.83 -2.04 10.07
C TYR A 40 -3.01 -2.95 9.73
N VAL A 41 -2.68 -4.23 9.51
CA VAL A 41 -3.67 -5.29 9.34
C VAL A 41 -4.23 -5.66 10.72
N ASN A 42 -5.56 -5.72 10.83
CA ASN A 42 -6.23 -6.12 12.07
C ASN A 42 -6.25 -7.66 12.20
N PRO A 43 -6.35 -8.21 13.43
CA PRO A 43 -6.49 -9.64 13.63
C PRO A 43 -7.65 -10.20 12.79
N GLY A 44 -7.39 -11.27 12.05
CA GLY A 44 -8.41 -11.91 11.20
C GLY A 44 -8.75 -11.18 9.90
N GLU A 45 -8.11 -10.06 9.62
CA GLU A 45 -8.32 -9.29 8.39
C GLU A 45 -7.37 -9.77 7.29
N LEU A 46 -7.90 -9.93 6.07
CA LEU A 46 -7.06 -10.18 4.91
C LEU A 46 -6.22 -8.93 4.60
N PRO A 47 -4.90 -9.02 4.41
CA PRO A 47 -4.07 -7.85 4.10
C PRO A 47 -4.56 -7.03 2.91
N ALA A 48 -5.04 -7.67 1.85
CA ALA A 48 -5.62 -6.97 0.70
C ALA A 48 -6.90 -6.20 1.05
N SER A 49 -7.66 -6.65 2.05
CA SER A 49 -8.83 -5.91 2.55
C SER A 49 -8.41 -4.75 3.46
N ALA A 50 -7.35 -4.94 4.24
CA ALA A 50 -6.81 -3.90 5.11
C ALA A 50 -6.36 -2.67 4.31
N VAL A 51 -5.67 -2.86 3.18
CA VAL A 51 -5.22 -1.72 2.37
C VAL A 51 -6.37 -0.90 1.80
N ILE A 52 -7.48 -1.54 1.42
CA ILE A 52 -8.69 -0.86 0.95
C ILE A 52 -9.34 -0.07 2.09
N ARG A 53 -9.42 -0.65 3.28
CA ARG A 53 -9.93 0.02 4.47
C ARG A 53 -9.09 1.24 4.84
N GLU A 54 -7.77 1.09 4.91
CA GLU A 54 -6.85 2.20 5.24
C GLU A 54 -6.91 3.33 4.22
N LEU A 55 -6.96 3.01 2.93
CA LEU A 55 -7.12 4.01 1.87
C LEU A 55 -8.42 4.81 2.03
N HIS A 56 -9.51 4.14 2.37
CA HIS A 56 -10.79 4.79 2.62
C HIS A 56 -10.75 5.65 3.89
N GLU A 57 -10.17 5.15 4.98
CA GLU A 57 -10.05 5.89 6.24
C GLU A 57 -9.19 7.16 6.08
N GLU A 58 -8.03 7.06 5.43
CA GLU A 58 -7.11 8.19 5.30
C GLU A 58 -7.49 9.18 4.19
N CYS A 59 -7.98 8.70 3.05
CA CYS A 59 -8.18 9.50 1.83
C CYS A 59 -9.62 9.57 1.34
N GLY A 60 -10.54 8.82 1.92
CA GLY A 60 -11.96 8.84 1.55
C GLY A 60 -12.28 8.20 0.21
N ILE A 61 -11.35 7.49 -0.42
CA ILE A 61 -11.58 6.85 -1.71
C ILE A 61 -11.63 5.33 -1.58
N LYS A 62 -12.37 4.70 -2.48
CA LYS A 62 -12.53 3.25 -2.56
C LYS A 62 -11.85 2.71 -3.81
N GLY A 63 -11.36 1.48 -3.72
CA GLY A 63 -10.69 0.84 -4.85
C GLY A 63 -10.68 -0.67 -4.76
N THR A 64 -10.00 -1.27 -5.72
CA THR A 64 -9.82 -2.72 -5.84
C THR A 64 -8.35 -3.04 -5.95
N VAL A 65 -7.87 -3.99 -5.16
CA VAL A 65 -6.50 -4.49 -5.25
C VAL A 65 -6.31 -5.24 -6.58
N THR A 66 -5.29 -4.83 -7.33
CA THR A 66 -4.92 -5.51 -8.59
C THR A 66 -3.72 -6.44 -8.43
N GLY A 67 -2.88 -6.22 -7.41
CA GLY A 67 -1.74 -7.09 -7.11
C GLY A 67 -0.74 -6.43 -6.18
N ILE A 68 0.32 -7.17 -5.85
CA ILE A 68 1.40 -6.70 -4.99
C ILE A 68 2.45 -5.98 -5.85
N CYS A 69 2.85 -4.78 -5.43
CA CYS A 69 3.95 -4.04 -6.01
C CYS A 69 5.29 -4.44 -5.40
N GLY A 70 5.35 -4.49 -4.08
CA GLY A 70 6.58 -4.78 -3.36
C GLY A 70 6.34 -5.13 -1.91
N VAL A 71 7.38 -5.69 -1.30
CA VAL A 71 7.36 -6.11 0.11
C VAL A 71 8.63 -5.60 0.79
N ARG A 72 8.47 -5.02 1.96
CA ARG A 72 9.58 -4.70 2.85
C ARG A 72 9.52 -5.65 4.04
N GLU A 73 10.64 -6.25 4.37
CA GLU A 73 10.79 -7.06 5.58
C GLU A 73 11.93 -6.51 6.44
N CYS A 74 11.75 -6.54 7.75
CA CYS A 74 12.79 -6.20 8.69
C CYS A 74 12.53 -6.84 10.06
N VAL A 75 13.54 -6.81 10.92
CA VAL A 75 13.41 -7.16 12.34
C VAL A 75 13.85 -5.95 13.16
N ARG A 76 12.99 -5.51 14.07
CA ARG A 76 13.29 -4.41 14.99
C ARG A 76 12.74 -4.75 16.37
N ASN A 77 13.59 -4.61 17.41
CA ASN A 77 13.23 -4.94 18.79
C ASN A 77 12.72 -6.39 18.89
N GLU A 78 13.41 -7.33 18.25
CA GLU A 78 13.08 -8.77 18.21
C GLU A 78 11.70 -9.09 17.58
N LEU A 79 11.09 -8.12 16.92
CA LEU A 79 9.82 -8.28 16.22
C LEU A 79 10.03 -8.28 14.71
N ALA A 80 9.62 -9.35 14.05
CA ALA A 80 9.57 -9.39 12.59
C ALA A 80 8.48 -8.45 12.07
N ARG A 81 8.79 -7.71 11.02
CA ARG A 81 7.90 -6.71 10.43
C ARG A 81 7.81 -6.92 8.93
N ILE A 82 6.61 -7.09 8.43
CA ILE A 82 6.31 -7.20 7.00
C ILE A 82 5.43 -6.01 6.60
N PHE A 83 5.78 -5.39 5.49
CA PHE A 83 5.02 -4.28 4.92
C PHE A 83 4.79 -4.55 3.44
N ILE A 84 3.54 -4.61 3.02
CA ILE A 84 3.15 -4.99 1.67
C ILE A 84 2.53 -3.78 0.97
N ALA A 85 3.12 -3.37 -0.15
CA ALA A 85 2.55 -2.33 -1.01
C ALA A 85 1.73 -2.97 -2.13
N TYR A 86 0.46 -2.61 -2.21
CA TYR A 86 -0.49 -3.10 -3.22
C TYR A 86 -0.80 -2.03 -4.24
N HIS A 87 -0.87 -2.41 -5.51
CA HIS A 87 -1.54 -1.59 -6.52
C HIS A 87 -3.05 -1.64 -6.28
N VAL A 88 -3.66 -0.48 -6.20
CA VAL A 88 -5.10 -0.31 -5.98
C VAL A 88 -5.68 0.52 -7.11
N GLN A 89 -6.59 -0.07 -7.86
CA GLN A 89 -7.32 0.63 -8.91
C GLN A 89 -8.49 1.39 -8.32
N THR A 90 -8.60 2.67 -8.65
CA THR A 90 -9.69 3.54 -8.19
C THR A 90 -10.32 4.27 -9.39
N SER A 91 -11.57 4.71 -9.21
CA SER A 91 -12.17 5.69 -10.12
C SER A 91 -11.73 7.11 -9.72
N ASN A 92 -12.07 8.11 -10.54
CA ASN A 92 -11.78 9.52 -10.26
C ASN A 92 -12.68 10.08 -9.13
N GLN A 93 -12.46 9.61 -7.93
CA GLN A 93 -13.14 10.09 -6.73
C GLN A 93 -12.39 11.29 -6.14
N PRO A 94 -13.09 12.29 -5.60
CA PRO A 94 -12.43 13.36 -4.86
C PRO A 94 -11.81 12.81 -3.59
N LEU A 95 -10.65 13.34 -3.20
CA LEU A 95 -10.02 13.02 -1.93
C LEU A 95 -10.80 13.67 -0.78
N ALA A 96 -11.00 12.91 0.30
CA ALA A 96 -11.58 13.38 1.55
C ALA A 96 -10.71 12.86 2.70
N ILE A 97 -9.72 13.64 3.10
CA ILE A 97 -8.73 13.22 4.08
C ILE A 97 -9.30 13.24 5.51
N ASP A 98 -8.82 12.32 6.34
CA ASP A 98 -8.96 12.38 7.79
C ASP A 98 -7.89 13.33 8.35
N VAL A 99 -8.31 14.54 8.70
CA VAL A 99 -7.39 15.61 9.13
C VAL A 99 -6.68 15.33 10.46
N ASP A 100 -7.17 14.37 11.24
CA ASP A 100 -6.50 13.96 12.48
C ASP A 100 -5.29 13.07 12.20
N GLU A 101 -5.31 12.32 11.11
CA GLU A 101 -4.23 11.42 10.71
C GLU A 101 -3.35 11.99 9.60
N ILE A 102 -3.96 12.70 8.65
CA ILE A 102 -3.33 13.17 7.42
C ILE A 102 -3.49 14.69 7.31
N SER A 103 -2.39 15.42 7.21
CA SER A 103 -2.41 16.87 7.03
C SER A 103 -2.59 17.30 5.58
N GLU A 104 -2.12 16.49 4.64
CA GLU A 104 -2.23 16.75 3.21
C GLU A 104 -2.20 15.42 2.43
N ALA A 105 -2.94 15.35 1.33
CA ALA A 105 -2.86 14.28 0.36
C ALA A 105 -2.81 14.88 -1.04
N ARG A 106 -1.93 14.36 -1.90
CA ARG A 106 -1.85 14.82 -3.28
C ARG A 106 -1.25 13.77 -4.20
N PHE A 107 -1.51 13.92 -5.48
CA PHE A 107 -0.88 13.13 -6.53
C PHE A 107 0.43 13.79 -6.97
N ALA A 108 1.52 13.03 -6.96
CA ALA A 108 2.86 13.50 -7.31
C ALA A 108 3.40 12.79 -8.55
N SER A 109 4.08 13.54 -9.40
CA SER A 109 4.80 12.99 -10.56
C SER A 109 6.13 12.38 -10.17
N ALA A 110 6.74 11.61 -11.07
CA ALA A 110 8.07 11.00 -10.84
C ALA A 110 9.14 12.05 -10.52
N ASP A 111 9.10 13.19 -11.20
CA ASP A 111 10.08 14.27 -10.99
C ASP A 111 9.97 14.94 -9.62
N GLU A 112 8.79 14.88 -9.01
CA GLU A 112 8.55 15.48 -7.69
C GLU A 112 9.00 14.58 -6.54
N LEU A 113 9.15 13.26 -6.75
CA LEU A 113 9.39 12.30 -5.66
C LEU A 113 10.65 12.57 -4.85
N GLU A 114 11.70 13.09 -5.48
CA GLU A 114 12.97 13.40 -4.79
C GLU A 114 12.86 14.63 -3.86
N GLN A 115 11.79 15.41 -3.98
CA GLN A 115 11.60 16.66 -3.22
C GLN A 115 10.88 16.45 -1.90
N PHE A 116 10.27 15.29 -1.69
CA PHE A 116 9.51 15.01 -0.48
C PHE A 116 10.41 14.59 0.69
N ASN A 117 10.02 15.00 1.88
CA ASN A 117 10.61 14.48 3.12
C ASN A 117 9.93 13.14 3.46
N TRP A 118 10.55 12.04 3.05
CA TRP A 118 9.98 10.71 3.17
C TRP A 118 10.06 10.15 4.59
N ILE A 119 9.04 9.39 4.98
CA ILE A 119 9.00 8.63 6.24
C ILE A 119 10.22 7.72 6.37
N SER A 120 10.62 7.09 5.27
CA SER A 120 11.81 6.23 5.20
C SER A 120 12.30 6.08 3.76
N PRO A 121 13.56 5.68 3.56
CA PRO A 121 14.05 5.33 2.21
C PRO A 121 13.25 4.19 1.58
N ALA A 122 12.83 3.20 2.36
CA ALA A 122 12.01 2.08 1.86
C ALA A 122 10.66 2.56 1.33
N MET A 123 10.02 3.52 2.00
CA MET A 123 8.75 4.10 1.54
C MET A 123 8.93 4.82 0.21
N HIS A 124 10.00 5.59 0.07
CA HIS A 124 10.35 6.23 -1.20
C HIS A 124 10.55 5.20 -2.32
N ASP A 125 11.32 4.16 -2.06
CA ASP A 125 11.59 3.11 -3.05
C ASP A 125 10.31 2.39 -3.48
N LEU A 126 9.42 2.06 -2.55
CA LEU A 126 8.13 1.44 -2.86
C LEU A 126 7.24 2.36 -3.70
N ALA A 127 7.16 3.63 -3.34
CA ALA A 127 6.38 4.62 -4.10
C ALA A 127 6.92 4.80 -5.52
N LYS A 128 8.23 4.94 -5.65
CA LYS A 128 8.91 5.07 -6.95
C LYS A 128 8.70 3.84 -7.82
N SER A 129 8.88 2.65 -7.26
CA SER A 129 8.63 1.39 -7.97
C SER A 129 7.19 1.28 -8.44
N GLY A 130 6.24 1.62 -7.58
CA GLY A 130 4.81 1.60 -7.92
C GLY A 130 4.42 2.57 -9.00
N LEU A 131 5.05 3.75 -9.03
CA LEU A 131 4.79 4.76 -10.06
C LEU A 131 5.40 4.40 -11.42
N LEU A 132 6.64 3.87 -11.40
CA LEU A 132 7.38 3.58 -12.63
C LEU A 132 7.08 2.18 -13.21
N ASN A 133 6.52 1.29 -12.40
CA ASN A 133 6.23 -0.09 -12.79
C ASN A 133 4.78 -0.43 -12.42
N ASP A 134 3.89 -0.35 -13.39
CA ASP A 134 2.46 -0.61 -13.22
C ASP A 134 2.07 -2.08 -13.39
N SER A 135 3.07 -2.99 -13.50
CA SER A 135 2.88 -4.43 -13.64
C SER A 135 3.04 -5.14 -12.30
N PRO A 136 2.01 -5.19 -11.45
CA PRO A 136 2.07 -5.93 -10.20
C PRO A 136 2.17 -7.44 -10.45
N LEU A 137 2.51 -8.20 -9.41
CA LEU A 137 2.30 -9.64 -9.41
C LEU A 137 0.82 -9.92 -9.69
N ALA A 138 0.55 -10.93 -10.51
CA ALA A 138 -0.82 -11.33 -10.81
C ALA A 138 -1.50 -11.87 -9.54
N LYS A 139 -2.73 -11.45 -9.31
CA LYS A 139 -3.56 -11.94 -8.21
C LYS A 139 -4.44 -13.08 -8.71
N ILE A 140 -4.35 -14.23 -8.02
CA ILE A 140 -5.23 -15.36 -8.25
C ILE A 140 -6.08 -15.53 -7.00
N ASP A 141 -7.38 -15.57 -7.15
CA ASP A 141 -8.33 -15.69 -6.05
C ASP A 141 -8.87 -17.13 -5.96
N TYR A 142 -8.49 -17.82 -4.91
CA TYR A 142 -8.95 -19.17 -4.59
C TYR A 142 -10.02 -19.20 -3.50
N SER A 143 -10.57 -18.06 -3.11
CA SER A 143 -11.46 -17.95 -1.95
C SER A 143 -12.70 -18.83 -2.08
N THR A 144 -13.26 -18.95 -3.29
CA THR A 144 -14.44 -19.82 -3.53
C THR A 144 -14.07 -21.30 -3.38
N THR A 145 -12.96 -21.73 -3.94
CA THR A 145 -12.50 -23.13 -3.88
C THR A 145 -12.13 -23.53 -2.45
N GLN A 146 -11.51 -22.65 -1.69
CA GLN A 146 -11.04 -22.91 -0.34
C GLN A 146 -12.11 -22.65 0.74
N SER A 147 -13.20 -21.97 0.42
CA SER A 147 -14.27 -21.57 1.34
C SER A 147 -13.84 -20.57 2.44
N TYR A 148 -12.72 -19.86 2.23
CA TYR A 148 -12.25 -18.75 3.06
C TYR A 148 -11.36 -17.84 2.22
N PRO A 149 -11.11 -16.59 2.66
CA PRO A 149 -10.27 -15.66 1.90
C PRO A 149 -8.88 -16.26 1.62
N TYR A 150 -8.56 -16.43 0.32
CA TYR A 150 -7.33 -17.07 -0.12
C TYR A 150 -6.84 -16.44 -1.42
N LEU A 151 -5.81 -15.62 -1.33
CA LEU A 151 -5.21 -14.96 -2.50
C LEU A 151 -3.77 -15.42 -2.68
N VAL A 152 -3.38 -15.64 -3.93
CA VAL A 152 -2.00 -15.94 -4.33
C VAL A 152 -1.54 -14.85 -5.29
N HIS A 153 -0.36 -14.30 -5.05
CA HIS A 153 0.25 -13.31 -5.91
C HIS A 153 1.53 -13.89 -6.51
N ILE A 154 1.55 -14.03 -7.82
CA ILE A 154 2.65 -14.64 -8.56
C ILE A 154 3.07 -13.80 -9.75
N ALA A 155 4.27 -14.04 -10.27
CA ALA A 155 4.71 -13.40 -11.50
C ALA A 155 3.75 -13.74 -12.65
N LYS A 156 3.45 -12.75 -13.47
CA LYS A 156 2.66 -12.98 -14.69
C LYS A 156 3.45 -13.89 -15.63
N GLU A 157 2.76 -14.86 -16.22
CA GLU A 157 3.34 -15.64 -17.30
C GLU A 157 3.45 -14.77 -18.54
N GLU A 158 4.66 -14.67 -19.09
CA GLU A 158 4.84 -14.11 -20.42
C GLU A 158 4.41 -15.18 -21.41
N ILE A 159 3.35 -14.88 -22.19
CA ILE A 159 2.97 -15.75 -23.29
C ILE A 159 3.98 -15.49 -24.42
N PRO A 160 4.79 -16.48 -24.85
CA PRO A 160 5.69 -16.31 -25.98
C PRO A 160 4.89 -15.95 -27.22
N ILE A 161 5.27 -14.88 -27.89
CA ILE A 161 4.69 -14.47 -29.17
C ILE A 161 5.21 -15.37 -30.30
#